data_79077f2e137bbd67f90ce0b33100c48b
#
_entry.id   79077f2e137bbd67f90ce0b33100c48b
#
_cell.length_a   1.000
_cell.length_b   1.000
_cell.length_c   1.000
_cell.angle_alpha   90.00
_cell.angle_beta   90.00
_cell.angle_gamma   90.00
#
_symmetry.space_group_name_H-M   'P 1'
#
loop_
_entity.id
_entity.type
_entity.pdbx_description
1 polymer ?
#
loop_
_entity_poly.entity_id
_entity_poly.type
_entity_poly.pdbx_seq_one_letter_code
_entity_poly.pdbx_strand_id
1 'polypeptide(L)'
;MNKRLLSLDVLRGTDIFFLVGLQPVLLKVLLALDIDFLNNTLLYQLDHARWEGFRLWDLVMPLFLFMSGVTMPFSLPKYLEQNGDRSLWQRVIKRFIILYALGILVQGNILALDPKAIYLYSNTLQAIAVGYLLTVPLTIYLKPKWQIVSIIVLLIIYTIPMTLFGDWSPQGNFGCKVDKLILGRFRDMTTIDTDGNIVFCPWFDYTYIWSSLTFCCTVAMGSLCGTFIKARKDDGSKTTLTLLIIGISLVIFGLIWGQFQPIIKRLWTGSMTLFSGGLCIILLAIFYWWIDIKGHDKNIEWLQVYGCNAIIAYIMGEKINFRSIPNSLLYGLEQYCGAAWYEAILTFFNSAIIFLILYILYKNKKFIKI
;
A
#
# COMPACT_ATOMS: atom_id res chain seq x y z
N MET A 1 2.21 19.87 24.03
CA MET A 1 1.66 19.53 22.69
C MET A 1 2.41 18.34 22.16
N ASN A 2 1.71 17.22 21.85
CA ASN A 2 2.36 16.08 21.20
C ASN A 2 2.78 16.52 19.80
N LYS A 3 4.07 16.73 19.56
CA LYS A 3 4.60 17.03 18.21
C LYS A 3 4.21 15.85 17.29
N ARG A 4 3.50 16.15 16.21
CA ARG A 4 3.21 15.17 15.14
C ARG A 4 4.55 14.69 14.59
N LEU A 5 4.74 13.40 14.43
CA LEU A 5 5.95 12.85 13.84
C LEU A 5 6.00 13.21 12.36
N LEU A 6 6.94 14.08 12.01
CA LEU A 6 7.08 14.58 10.63
C LEU A 6 7.53 13.47 9.68
N SER A 7 8.38 12.57 10.16
CA SER A 7 8.84 11.41 9.40
C SER A 7 7.72 10.55 8.84
N LEU A 8 6.58 10.43 9.56
CA LEU A 8 5.44 9.64 9.10
C LEU A 8 4.74 10.29 7.90
N ASP A 9 4.58 11.62 7.91
CA ASP A 9 3.96 12.33 6.79
C ASP A 9 4.87 12.33 5.58
N VAL A 10 6.19 12.48 5.80
CA VAL A 10 7.19 12.46 4.73
C VAL A 10 7.34 11.07 4.13
N LEU A 11 7.41 10.01 4.96
CA LEU A 11 7.50 8.63 4.46
C LEU A 11 6.27 8.26 3.61
N ARG A 12 5.06 8.63 4.08
CA ARG A 12 3.83 8.45 3.29
C ARG A 12 3.87 9.26 2.00
N GLY A 13 4.38 10.48 2.07
CA GLY A 13 4.55 11.35 0.91
C GLY A 13 5.54 10.80 -0.10
N THR A 14 6.64 10.20 0.37
CA THR A 14 7.63 9.52 -0.48
C THR A 14 6.99 8.34 -1.22
N ASP A 15 6.20 7.54 -0.53
CA ASP A 15 5.50 6.37 -1.10
C ASP A 15 4.50 6.81 -2.20
N ILE A 16 3.68 7.81 -1.92
CA ILE A 16 2.75 8.40 -2.90
C ILE A 16 3.49 9.08 -4.06
N PHE A 17 4.55 9.85 -3.78
CA PHE A 17 5.35 10.45 -4.83
C PHE A 17 5.96 9.39 -5.75
N PHE A 18 6.45 8.29 -5.17
CA PHE A 18 6.97 7.17 -5.94
C PHE A 18 5.87 6.57 -6.83
N LEU A 19 4.67 6.36 -6.28
CA LEU A 19 3.53 5.76 -6.98
C LEU A 19 2.96 6.64 -8.11
N VAL A 20 2.71 7.92 -7.84
CA VAL A 20 1.91 8.80 -8.74
C VAL A 20 2.79 9.76 -9.53
N GLY A 21 3.97 10.10 -8.99
CA GLY A 21 4.88 11.07 -9.58
C GLY A 21 6.06 10.44 -10.31
N LEU A 22 6.90 9.71 -9.58
CA LEU A 22 8.20 9.27 -10.08
C LEU A 22 8.11 8.06 -11.01
N GLN A 23 7.48 6.98 -10.57
CA GLN A 23 7.46 5.72 -11.32
C GLN A 23 6.83 5.85 -12.72
N PRO A 24 5.66 6.50 -12.90
CA PRO A 24 5.06 6.61 -14.23
C PRO A 24 5.95 7.39 -15.19
N VAL A 25 6.61 8.45 -14.71
CA VAL A 25 7.52 9.27 -15.52
C VAL A 25 8.79 8.49 -15.85
N LEU A 26 9.42 7.90 -14.82
CA LEU A 26 10.67 7.18 -14.98
C LEU A 26 10.51 5.96 -15.92
N LEU A 27 9.38 5.26 -15.82
CA LEU A 27 9.06 4.16 -16.72
C LEU A 27 9.03 4.60 -18.18
N LYS A 28 8.37 5.73 -18.49
CA LYS A 28 8.30 6.26 -19.85
C LYS A 28 9.65 6.79 -20.35
N VAL A 29 10.44 7.41 -19.48
CA VAL A 29 11.80 7.87 -19.81
C VAL A 29 12.71 6.67 -20.11
N LEU A 30 12.68 5.62 -19.29
CA LEU A 30 13.50 4.42 -19.52
C LEU A 30 13.13 3.71 -20.82
N LEU A 31 11.82 3.61 -21.13
CA LEU A 31 11.34 3.08 -22.40
C LEU A 31 11.75 3.94 -23.59
N ALA A 32 11.84 5.27 -23.45
CA ALA A 32 12.28 6.18 -24.50
C ALA A 32 13.81 6.16 -24.71
N LEU A 33 14.58 5.86 -23.66
CA LEU A 33 16.03 5.68 -23.76
C LEU A 33 16.41 4.37 -24.44
N ASP A 34 15.60 3.32 -24.25
CA ASP A 34 15.77 1.96 -24.80
C ASP A 34 17.20 1.41 -24.64
N ILE A 35 17.74 1.51 -23.42
CA ILE A 35 19.08 1.02 -23.07
C ILE A 35 18.93 -0.32 -22.35
N ASP A 36 19.44 -1.40 -22.92
CA ASP A 36 19.33 -2.77 -22.40
C ASP A 36 19.73 -2.91 -20.92
N PHE A 37 20.81 -2.27 -20.50
CA PHE A 37 21.24 -2.30 -19.11
C PHE A 37 20.20 -1.67 -18.17
N LEU A 38 19.60 -0.54 -18.56
CA LEU A 38 18.58 0.14 -17.77
C LEU A 38 17.27 -0.65 -17.77
N ASN A 39 16.92 -1.26 -18.90
CA ASN A 39 15.73 -2.09 -19.04
C ASN A 39 15.82 -3.34 -18.13
N ASN A 40 16.97 -3.99 -18.07
CA ASN A 40 17.19 -5.18 -17.26
C ASN A 40 17.47 -4.88 -15.78
N THR A 41 17.70 -3.64 -15.39
CA THR A 41 17.97 -3.24 -14.00
C THR A 41 16.86 -2.35 -13.45
N LEU A 42 16.82 -1.07 -13.82
CA LEU A 42 15.89 -0.10 -13.25
C LEU A 42 14.45 -0.36 -13.67
N LEU A 43 14.20 -0.55 -14.98
CA LEU A 43 12.86 -0.82 -15.49
C LEU A 43 12.30 -2.11 -14.86
N TYR A 44 13.14 -3.14 -14.75
CA TYR A 44 12.78 -4.39 -14.07
C TYR A 44 12.33 -4.17 -12.63
N GLN A 45 12.94 -3.26 -11.86
CA GLN A 45 12.58 -2.95 -10.47
C GLN A 45 11.32 -2.08 -10.34
N LEU A 46 10.94 -1.35 -11.40
CA LEU A 46 9.76 -0.49 -11.44
C LEU A 46 8.47 -1.22 -11.86
N ASP A 47 8.54 -2.51 -12.11
CA ASP A 47 7.40 -3.37 -12.41
C ASP A 47 7.18 -4.39 -11.29
N HIS A 48 6.01 -5.02 -11.26
CA HIS A 48 5.71 -6.09 -10.29
C HIS A 48 6.43 -7.39 -10.64
N ALA A 49 6.83 -8.14 -9.60
CA ALA A 49 7.21 -9.54 -9.79
C ALA A 49 6.02 -10.30 -10.39
N ARG A 50 6.30 -11.11 -11.42
CA ARG A 50 5.23 -11.84 -12.14
C ARG A 50 4.48 -12.81 -11.22
N TRP A 51 5.23 -13.54 -10.39
CA TRP A 51 4.66 -14.46 -9.40
C TRP A 51 5.55 -14.53 -8.17
N GLU A 52 6.56 -15.38 -8.15
CA GLU A 52 7.53 -15.50 -7.07
C GLU A 52 8.62 -14.43 -7.16
N GLY A 53 9.04 -13.95 -6.00
CA GLY A 53 10.06 -12.92 -5.86
C GLY A 53 9.52 -11.59 -5.37
N PHE A 54 10.40 -10.60 -5.33
CA PHE A 54 10.11 -9.27 -4.82
C PHE A 54 10.93 -8.23 -5.58
N ARG A 55 10.28 -7.19 -6.05
CA ARG A 55 10.89 -6.05 -6.71
C ARG A 55 10.62 -4.78 -5.90
N LEU A 56 11.38 -3.73 -6.17
CA LEU A 56 11.20 -2.45 -5.45
C LEU A 56 9.75 -1.94 -5.50
N TRP A 57 9.11 -2.07 -6.66
CA TRP A 57 7.71 -1.68 -6.86
C TRP A 57 6.71 -2.47 -5.99
N ASP A 58 7.06 -3.65 -5.58
CA ASP A 58 6.22 -4.49 -4.72
C ASP A 58 6.14 -3.98 -3.27
N LEU A 59 7.04 -3.06 -2.86
CA LEU A 59 7.05 -2.51 -1.51
C LEU A 59 5.98 -1.43 -1.27
N VAL A 60 5.48 -0.78 -2.32
CA VAL A 60 4.53 0.35 -2.23
C VAL A 60 3.28 -0.04 -1.43
N MET A 61 2.58 -1.09 -1.81
CA MET A 61 1.36 -1.51 -1.11
C MET A 61 1.60 -1.97 0.35
N PRO A 62 2.64 -2.79 0.67
CA PRO A 62 3.00 -3.07 2.06
C PRO A 62 3.28 -1.83 2.90
N LEU A 63 3.95 -0.83 2.34
CA LEU A 63 4.27 0.41 3.05
C LEU A 63 3.00 1.20 3.38
N PHE A 64 2.01 1.27 2.47
CA PHE A 64 0.70 1.87 2.76
C PHE A 64 -0.03 1.17 3.91
N LEU A 65 -0.11 -0.16 3.88
CA LEU A 65 -0.74 -0.93 4.94
C LEU A 65 -0.01 -0.70 6.28
N PHE A 66 1.30 -0.84 6.28
CA PHE A 66 2.15 -0.64 7.45
C PHE A 66 1.98 0.76 8.06
N MET A 67 2.04 1.82 7.23
CA MET A 67 1.89 3.20 7.67
C MET A 67 0.50 3.50 8.25
N SER A 68 -0.56 2.84 7.75
CA SER A 68 -1.88 2.94 8.34
C SER A 68 -1.89 2.45 9.79
N GLY A 69 -1.14 1.38 10.08
CA GLY A 69 -0.93 0.84 11.42
C GLY A 69 -0.11 1.76 12.33
N VAL A 70 1.02 2.29 11.84
CA VAL A 70 1.93 3.15 12.63
C VAL A 70 1.19 4.33 13.28
N THR A 71 0.16 4.85 12.61
CA THR A 71 -0.61 6.01 13.10
C THR A 71 -1.65 5.66 14.17
N MET A 72 -2.06 4.38 14.29
CA MET A 72 -3.12 3.96 15.23
C MET A 72 -2.82 4.28 16.69
N PRO A 73 -1.65 3.95 17.26
CA PRO A 73 -1.36 4.20 18.68
C PRO A 73 -1.34 5.68 19.06
N PHE A 74 -1.19 6.57 18.10
CA PHE A 74 -1.20 8.02 18.33
C PHE A 74 -2.61 8.61 18.34
N SER A 75 -3.55 7.99 17.61
CA SER A 75 -4.89 8.54 17.41
C SER A 75 -6.00 7.80 18.16
N LEU A 76 -6.02 6.47 18.12
CA LEU A 76 -7.13 5.67 18.63
C LEU A 76 -7.29 5.70 20.16
N PRO A 77 -6.22 5.49 20.98
CA PRO A 77 -6.36 5.51 22.42
C PRO A 77 -6.86 6.85 22.94
N LYS A 78 -6.31 7.95 22.41
CA LYS A 78 -6.75 9.30 22.78
C LYS A 78 -8.22 9.55 22.41
N TYR A 79 -8.65 9.06 21.25
CA TYR A 79 -10.04 9.21 20.83
C TYR A 79 -11.00 8.37 21.68
N LEU A 80 -10.60 7.15 22.02
CA LEU A 80 -11.34 6.27 22.94
C LEU A 80 -11.54 6.93 24.31
N GLU A 81 -10.45 7.47 24.88
CA GLU A 81 -10.45 8.15 26.18
C GLU A 81 -11.39 9.37 26.20
N GLN A 82 -11.45 10.12 25.10
CA GLN A 82 -12.27 11.33 25.00
C GLN A 82 -13.73 11.08 24.64
N ASN A 83 -14.05 10.04 23.87
CA ASN A 83 -15.36 9.88 23.23
C ASN A 83 -16.05 8.54 23.55
N GLY A 84 -15.36 7.64 24.23
CA GLY A 84 -15.87 6.31 24.58
C GLY A 84 -15.85 5.30 23.42
N ASP A 85 -16.10 4.05 23.79
CA ASP A 85 -15.95 2.88 22.91
C ASP A 85 -16.93 2.90 21.72
N ARG A 86 -18.19 3.22 21.96
CA ARG A 86 -19.21 3.31 20.90
C ARG A 86 -18.83 4.31 19.81
N SER A 87 -18.34 5.48 20.19
CA SER A 87 -17.93 6.53 19.25
C SER A 87 -16.68 6.13 18.48
N LEU A 88 -15.73 5.43 19.15
CA LEU A 88 -14.55 4.86 18.49
C LEU A 88 -14.96 3.90 17.36
N TRP A 89 -15.84 2.93 17.65
CA TRP A 89 -16.29 1.96 16.65
C TRP A 89 -17.07 2.60 15.51
N GLN A 90 -17.91 3.60 15.79
CA GLN A 90 -18.59 4.37 14.74
C GLN A 90 -17.56 5.04 13.79
N ARG A 91 -16.51 5.63 14.35
CA ARG A 91 -15.43 6.23 13.56
C ARG A 91 -14.67 5.19 12.74
N VAL A 92 -14.33 4.05 13.33
CA VAL A 92 -13.63 2.95 12.69
C VAL A 92 -14.43 2.38 11.52
N ILE A 93 -15.71 2.07 11.76
CA ILE A 93 -16.62 1.54 10.74
C ILE A 93 -16.84 2.57 9.62
N LYS A 94 -17.06 3.85 9.97
CA LYS A 94 -17.17 4.92 8.97
C LYS A 94 -15.93 4.99 8.08
N ARG A 95 -14.72 4.93 8.67
CA ARG A 95 -13.47 4.92 7.91
C ARG A 95 -13.35 3.70 7.02
N PHE A 96 -13.69 2.52 7.55
CA PHE A 96 -13.72 1.28 6.77
C PHE A 96 -14.63 1.41 5.55
N ILE A 97 -15.89 1.84 5.74
CA ILE A 97 -16.89 1.98 4.67
C ILE A 97 -16.40 2.96 3.60
N ILE A 98 -15.87 4.12 4.01
CA ILE A 98 -15.39 5.13 3.06
C ILE A 98 -14.21 4.59 2.24
N LEU A 99 -13.20 3.99 2.88
CA LEU A 99 -12.05 3.43 2.17
C LEU A 99 -12.45 2.28 1.25
N TYR A 100 -13.34 1.42 1.71
CA TYR A 100 -13.83 0.29 0.94
C TYR A 100 -14.63 0.76 -0.29
N ALA A 101 -15.52 1.71 -0.12
CA ALA A 101 -16.30 2.32 -1.21
C ALA A 101 -15.40 3.05 -2.23
N LEU A 102 -14.39 3.79 -1.75
CA LEU A 102 -13.39 4.41 -2.63
C LEU A 102 -12.60 3.35 -3.42
N GLY A 103 -12.29 2.21 -2.83
CA GLY A 103 -11.66 1.09 -3.53
C GLY A 103 -12.55 0.55 -4.65
N ILE A 104 -13.85 0.35 -4.41
CA ILE A 104 -14.80 -0.06 -5.47
C ILE A 104 -14.88 1.00 -6.57
N LEU A 105 -14.87 2.29 -6.22
CA LEU A 105 -14.85 3.38 -7.18
C LEU A 105 -13.57 3.35 -8.05
N VAL A 106 -12.41 3.08 -7.43
CA VAL A 106 -11.12 3.13 -8.13
C VAL A 106 -10.89 1.92 -9.01
N GLN A 107 -11.21 0.71 -8.58
CA GLN A 107 -10.90 -0.51 -9.34
C GLN A 107 -12.07 -1.49 -9.48
N GLY A 108 -13.13 -1.30 -8.71
CA GLY A 108 -14.29 -2.19 -8.72
C GLY A 108 -15.27 -1.96 -9.87
N ASN A 109 -14.94 -1.11 -10.85
CA ASN A 109 -15.73 -0.81 -12.05
C ASN A 109 -17.17 -0.31 -11.80
N ILE A 110 -17.48 0.23 -10.62
CA ILE A 110 -18.83 0.70 -10.31
C ILE A 110 -19.31 1.82 -11.26
N LEU A 111 -18.39 2.61 -11.80
CA LEU A 111 -18.67 3.68 -12.75
C LEU A 111 -18.97 3.18 -14.16
N ALA A 112 -18.76 1.90 -14.45
CA ALA A 112 -19.19 1.30 -15.72
C ALA A 112 -20.71 1.20 -15.82
N LEU A 113 -21.44 1.35 -14.68
CA LEU A 113 -22.89 1.23 -14.57
C LEU A 113 -23.45 -0.11 -15.12
N ASP A 114 -22.56 -1.11 -15.22
CA ASP A 114 -22.90 -2.48 -15.60
C ASP A 114 -22.77 -3.39 -14.37
N PRO A 115 -23.90 -3.92 -13.84
CA PRO A 115 -23.86 -4.83 -12.71
C PRO A 115 -23.01 -6.08 -12.95
N LYS A 116 -22.81 -6.47 -14.21
CA LYS A 116 -21.99 -7.62 -14.59
C LYS A 116 -20.48 -7.35 -14.50
N ALA A 117 -20.05 -6.11 -14.48
CA ALA A 117 -18.65 -5.71 -14.46
C ALA A 117 -18.14 -5.30 -13.06
N ILE A 118 -18.99 -5.31 -12.03
CA ILE A 118 -18.61 -4.86 -10.68
C ILE A 118 -17.75 -5.90 -9.99
N TYR A 119 -16.62 -5.46 -9.40
CA TYR A 119 -15.75 -6.23 -8.52
C TYR A 119 -15.85 -5.69 -7.08
N LEU A 120 -15.99 -6.62 -6.10
CA LEU A 120 -16.21 -6.20 -4.71
C LEU A 120 -14.92 -6.06 -3.91
N TYR A 121 -13.89 -6.87 -4.18
CA TYR A 121 -12.63 -6.78 -3.47
C TYR A 121 -11.46 -6.96 -4.45
N SER A 122 -10.82 -5.85 -4.83
CA SER A 122 -9.86 -5.82 -5.93
C SER A 122 -8.74 -4.79 -5.76
N ASN A 123 -8.69 -4.06 -4.60
CA ASN A 123 -7.91 -2.82 -4.54
C ASN A 123 -7.11 -2.68 -3.24
N THR A 124 -6.01 -1.91 -3.33
CA THR A 124 -5.16 -1.54 -2.19
C THR A 124 -5.93 -0.80 -1.08
N LEU A 125 -6.85 0.11 -1.43
CA LEU A 125 -7.64 0.85 -0.42
C LEU A 125 -8.54 -0.09 0.39
N GLN A 126 -9.09 -1.13 -0.25
CA GLN A 126 -9.89 -2.14 0.43
C GLN A 126 -9.02 -3.03 1.32
N ALA A 127 -7.82 -3.42 0.86
CA ALA A 127 -6.86 -4.14 1.69
C ALA A 127 -6.44 -3.33 2.94
N ILE A 128 -6.20 -2.01 2.78
CA ILE A 128 -5.96 -1.09 3.90
C ILE A 128 -7.17 -1.03 4.83
N ALA A 129 -8.39 -0.92 4.29
CA ALA A 129 -9.62 -0.83 5.07
C ALA A 129 -9.83 -2.08 5.94
N VAL A 130 -9.69 -3.27 5.34
CA VAL A 130 -9.84 -4.56 6.04
C VAL A 130 -8.70 -4.77 7.04
N GLY A 131 -7.44 -4.57 6.63
CA GLY A 131 -6.28 -4.68 7.52
C GLY A 131 -6.39 -3.73 8.72
N TYR A 132 -6.83 -2.48 8.49
CA TYR A 132 -7.11 -1.50 9.54
C TYR A 132 -8.20 -1.99 10.49
N LEU A 133 -9.37 -2.40 9.97
CA LEU A 133 -10.50 -2.86 10.77
C LEU A 133 -10.10 -4.03 11.69
N LEU A 134 -9.40 -5.03 11.15
CA LEU A 134 -8.95 -6.19 11.91
C LEU A 134 -7.86 -5.87 12.94
N THR A 135 -7.05 -4.82 12.70
CA THR A 135 -5.96 -4.43 13.62
C THR A 135 -6.43 -3.54 14.77
N VAL A 136 -7.53 -2.78 14.61
CA VAL A 136 -8.03 -1.89 15.68
C VAL A 136 -8.21 -2.60 17.00
N PRO A 137 -8.92 -3.76 17.10
CA PRO A 137 -9.08 -4.45 18.38
C PRO A 137 -7.74 -4.92 18.96
N LEU A 138 -6.80 -5.34 18.14
CA LEU A 138 -5.46 -5.73 18.59
C LEU A 138 -4.74 -4.54 19.23
N THR A 139 -4.84 -3.36 18.60
CA THR A 139 -4.17 -2.15 19.07
C THR A 139 -4.78 -1.58 20.35
N ILE A 140 -6.10 -1.63 20.50
CA ILE A 140 -6.82 -1.00 21.59
C ILE A 140 -6.89 -1.89 22.83
N TYR A 141 -7.19 -3.18 22.65
CA TYR A 141 -7.51 -4.07 23.77
C TYR A 141 -6.35 -4.99 24.17
N LEU A 142 -5.33 -5.15 23.30
CA LEU A 142 -4.22 -6.06 23.61
C LEU A 142 -2.93 -5.29 23.98
N LYS A 143 -2.23 -5.80 24.99
CA LYS A 143 -0.84 -5.37 25.29
C LYS A 143 0.10 -5.77 24.15
N PRO A 144 1.21 -5.04 23.90
CA PRO A 144 2.11 -5.31 22.77
C PRO A 144 2.55 -6.78 22.63
N LYS A 145 2.81 -7.48 23.74
CA LYS A 145 3.17 -8.91 23.71
C LYS A 145 2.07 -9.78 23.08
N TRP A 146 0.81 -9.48 23.37
CA TRP A 146 -0.32 -10.23 22.80
C TRP A 146 -0.60 -9.85 21.35
N GLN A 147 -0.28 -8.63 20.94
CA GLN A 147 -0.31 -8.25 19.52
C GLN A 147 0.72 -9.06 18.71
N ILE A 148 1.93 -9.27 19.24
CA ILE A 148 2.95 -10.14 18.61
C ILE A 148 2.43 -11.57 18.51
N VAL A 149 1.86 -12.12 19.60
CA VAL A 149 1.26 -13.46 19.58
C VAL A 149 0.13 -13.54 18.53
N SER A 150 -0.72 -12.53 18.42
CA SER A 150 -1.79 -12.47 17.42
C SER A 150 -1.23 -12.49 16.00
N ILE A 151 -0.16 -11.77 15.70
CA ILE A 151 0.50 -11.80 14.39
C ILE A 151 0.98 -13.23 14.09
N ILE A 152 1.66 -13.87 15.03
CA ILE A 152 2.16 -15.24 14.85
C ILE A 152 0.99 -16.20 14.60
N VAL A 153 -0.07 -16.12 15.40
CA VAL A 153 -1.27 -16.96 15.24
C VAL A 153 -1.93 -16.73 13.88
N LEU A 154 -2.09 -15.50 13.44
CA LEU A 154 -2.67 -15.18 12.13
C LEU A 154 -1.82 -15.69 10.98
N LEU A 155 -0.48 -15.60 11.08
CA LEU A 155 0.43 -16.18 10.08
C LEU A 155 0.32 -17.72 10.03
N ILE A 156 0.16 -18.38 11.18
CA ILE A 156 -0.04 -19.83 11.26
C ILE A 156 -1.41 -20.20 10.64
N ILE A 157 -2.49 -19.49 11.01
CA ILE A 157 -3.83 -19.70 10.46
C ILE A 157 -3.83 -19.51 8.94
N TYR A 158 -3.09 -18.52 8.44
CA TYR A 158 -2.94 -18.29 7.01
C TYR A 158 -2.18 -19.43 6.33
N THR A 159 -1.04 -19.84 6.89
CA THR A 159 -0.09 -20.76 6.24
C THR A 159 -0.60 -22.20 6.20
N ILE A 160 -1.20 -22.70 7.29
CA ILE A 160 -1.63 -24.11 7.37
C ILE A 160 -2.59 -24.49 6.25
N PRO A 161 -3.73 -23.79 6.00
CA PRO A 161 -4.62 -24.14 4.91
C PRO A 161 -4.00 -23.93 3.52
N MET A 162 -3.14 -22.90 3.36
CA MET A 162 -2.43 -22.66 2.10
C MET A 162 -1.53 -23.84 1.72
N THR A 163 -0.90 -24.48 2.72
CA THR A 163 0.01 -25.60 2.51
C THR A 163 -0.72 -26.95 2.40
N LEU A 164 -1.81 -27.16 3.18
CA LEU A 164 -2.50 -28.44 3.23
C LEU A 164 -3.57 -28.61 2.13
N PHE A 165 -4.23 -27.53 1.73
CA PHE A 165 -5.38 -27.56 0.82
C PHE A 165 -5.13 -26.85 -0.52
N GLY A 166 -3.90 -26.42 -0.78
CA GLY A 166 -3.46 -25.78 -2.01
C GLY A 166 -2.01 -26.04 -2.30
N ASP A 167 -1.56 -25.44 -3.38
CA ASP A 167 -0.15 -25.29 -3.73
C ASP A 167 0.19 -23.80 -3.85
N TRP A 168 1.43 -23.47 -4.21
CA TRP A 168 1.86 -22.08 -4.39
C TRP A 168 1.68 -21.59 -5.83
N SER A 169 0.96 -22.34 -6.69
CA SER A 169 0.68 -21.93 -8.07
C SER A 169 -0.44 -20.87 -8.13
N PRO A 170 -0.54 -20.11 -9.21
CA PRO A 170 -1.57 -19.09 -9.40
C PRO A 170 -3.00 -19.61 -9.25
N GLN A 171 -3.27 -20.83 -9.74
CA GLN A 171 -4.63 -21.37 -9.79
C GLN A 171 -4.91 -22.43 -8.70
N GLY A 172 -3.88 -23.12 -8.21
CA GLY A 172 -3.99 -24.21 -7.25
C GLY A 172 -4.02 -23.75 -5.79
N ASN A 173 -3.68 -22.51 -5.50
CA ASN A 173 -3.58 -22.01 -4.13
C ASN A 173 -4.94 -21.96 -3.42
N PHE A 174 -4.91 -22.17 -2.11
CA PHE A 174 -6.12 -22.16 -1.27
C PHE A 174 -6.82 -20.80 -1.26
N GLY A 175 -6.06 -19.69 -1.25
CA GLY A 175 -6.61 -18.33 -1.28
C GLY A 175 -7.46 -18.08 -2.52
N CYS A 176 -7.02 -18.54 -3.69
CA CYS A 176 -7.79 -18.46 -4.93
C CYS A 176 -9.10 -19.26 -4.85
N LYS A 177 -9.07 -20.46 -4.22
CA LYS A 177 -10.29 -21.28 -4.00
C LYS A 177 -11.28 -20.55 -3.10
N VAL A 178 -10.80 -19.92 -2.01
CA VAL A 178 -11.63 -19.13 -1.10
C VAL A 178 -12.22 -17.90 -1.80
N ASP A 179 -11.42 -17.17 -2.55
CA ASP A 179 -11.91 -15.99 -3.29
C ASP A 179 -12.96 -16.35 -4.33
N LYS A 180 -12.77 -17.45 -5.07
CA LYS A 180 -13.77 -17.97 -6.03
C LYS A 180 -15.07 -18.36 -5.33
N LEU A 181 -14.96 -19.00 -4.16
CA LEU A 181 -16.13 -19.45 -3.39
C LEU A 181 -16.93 -18.29 -2.81
N ILE A 182 -16.25 -17.30 -2.20
CA ILE A 182 -16.89 -16.21 -1.46
C ILE A 182 -17.31 -15.06 -2.37
N LEU A 183 -16.41 -14.61 -3.25
CA LEU A 183 -16.68 -13.49 -4.15
C LEU A 183 -17.43 -13.94 -5.41
N GLY A 184 -17.23 -15.17 -5.85
CA GLY A 184 -17.87 -15.69 -7.06
C GLY A 184 -17.66 -14.76 -8.25
N ARG A 185 -18.77 -14.34 -8.86
CA ARG A 185 -18.76 -13.40 -9.98
C ARG A 185 -18.14 -12.03 -9.64
N PHE A 186 -18.18 -11.59 -8.37
CA PHE A 186 -17.66 -10.29 -7.93
C PHE A 186 -16.15 -10.30 -7.68
N ARG A 187 -15.48 -11.44 -7.94
CA ARG A 187 -14.02 -11.51 -7.94
C ARG A 187 -13.49 -10.69 -9.11
N ASP A 188 -12.39 -10.00 -8.88
CA ASP A 188 -11.74 -9.17 -9.90
C ASP A 188 -11.39 -10.00 -11.16
N MET A 189 -11.46 -9.36 -12.32
CA MET A 189 -11.24 -9.97 -13.65
C MET A 189 -12.14 -11.18 -13.97
N THR A 190 -13.32 -11.27 -13.36
CA THR A 190 -14.32 -12.28 -13.65
C THR A 190 -15.29 -11.74 -14.69
N THR A 191 -15.61 -12.53 -15.72
CA THR A 191 -16.57 -12.20 -16.77
C THR A 191 -17.73 -13.17 -16.75
N ILE A 192 -18.82 -12.81 -17.43
CA ILE A 192 -19.95 -13.72 -17.69
C ILE A 192 -19.97 -13.99 -19.20
N ASP A 193 -19.97 -15.27 -19.58
CA ASP A 193 -20.05 -15.66 -20.97
C ASP A 193 -21.47 -15.46 -21.55
N THR A 194 -21.64 -15.77 -22.84
CA THR A 194 -22.92 -15.65 -23.54
C THR A 194 -24.00 -16.57 -22.96
N ASP A 195 -23.61 -17.67 -22.34
CA ASP A 195 -24.49 -18.68 -21.75
C ASP A 195 -24.82 -18.38 -20.28
N GLY A 196 -24.28 -17.29 -19.71
CA GLY A 196 -24.52 -16.86 -18.35
C GLY A 196 -23.60 -17.50 -17.31
N ASN A 197 -22.57 -18.25 -17.73
CA ASN A 197 -21.64 -18.90 -16.82
C ASN A 197 -20.55 -17.91 -16.33
N ILE A 198 -20.08 -18.14 -15.11
CA ILE A 198 -18.99 -17.35 -14.53
C ILE A 198 -17.67 -17.85 -15.10
N VAL A 199 -16.94 -16.98 -15.80
CA VAL A 199 -15.61 -17.25 -16.35
C VAL A 199 -14.57 -16.50 -15.53
N PHE A 200 -13.75 -17.25 -14.79
CA PHE A 200 -12.62 -16.71 -14.04
C PHE A 200 -11.42 -16.54 -14.96
N CYS A 201 -10.84 -15.34 -14.94
CA CYS A 201 -9.64 -15.06 -15.71
C CYS A 201 -8.46 -15.94 -15.24
N PRO A 202 -7.86 -16.76 -16.11
CA PRO A 202 -6.82 -17.71 -15.72
C PRO A 202 -5.49 -17.04 -15.35
N TRP A 203 -5.24 -15.81 -15.79
CA TRP A 203 -4.01 -15.05 -15.50
C TRP A 203 -4.16 -14.07 -14.34
N PHE A 204 -5.38 -13.92 -13.77
CA PHE A 204 -5.60 -13.08 -12.60
C PHE A 204 -5.37 -13.87 -11.32
N ASP A 205 -4.32 -13.53 -10.60
CA ASP A 205 -3.73 -14.35 -9.54
C ASP A 205 -3.77 -13.69 -8.16
N TYR A 206 -4.34 -12.48 -8.02
CA TYR A 206 -4.48 -11.81 -6.72
C TYR A 206 -5.54 -12.48 -5.86
N THR A 207 -5.26 -12.58 -4.55
CA THR A 207 -6.20 -13.06 -3.54
C THR A 207 -6.40 -11.99 -2.47
N TYR A 208 -7.61 -11.88 -1.96
CA TYR A 208 -7.98 -10.82 -1.02
C TYR A 208 -8.59 -11.36 0.28
N ILE A 209 -9.57 -12.27 0.20
CA ILE A 209 -10.29 -12.75 1.38
C ILE A 209 -9.34 -13.42 2.36
N TRP A 210 -8.61 -14.45 1.88
CA TRP A 210 -7.66 -15.16 2.73
C TRP A 210 -6.44 -14.32 3.09
N SER A 211 -5.97 -13.52 2.16
CA SER A 211 -4.86 -12.58 2.36
C SER A 211 -5.20 -11.43 3.34
N SER A 212 -6.47 -11.22 3.68
CA SER A 212 -6.86 -10.24 4.71
C SER A 212 -6.24 -10.53 6.08
N LEU A 213 -5.94 -11.79 6.39
CA LEU A 213 -5.22 -12.18 7.62
C LEU A 213 -3.81 -11.62 7.64
N THR A 214 -3.10 -11.72 6.53
CA THR A 214 -1.72 -11.22 6.40
C THR A 214 -1.67 -9.71 6.13
N PHE A 215 -2.72 -9.11 5.54
CA PHE A 215 -2.90 -7.65 5.56
C PHE A 215 -3.00 -7.12 6.99
N CYS A 216 -3.79 -7.78 7.85
CA CYS A 216 -3.86 -7.46 9.27
C CYS A 216 -2.48 -7.55 9.94
N CYS A 217 -1.69 -8.59 9.65
CA CYS A 217 -0.33 -8.73 10.20
C CYS A 217 0.57 -7.54 9.81
N THR A 218 0.53 -7.11 8.55
CA THR A 218 1.32 -5.96 8.07
C THR A 218 0.92 -4.67 8.79
N VAL A 219 -0.38 -4.41 8.95
CA VAL A 219 -0.89 -3.25 9.68
C VAL A 219 -0.54 -3.33 11.17
N ALA A 220 -0.66 -4.52 11.79
CA ALA A 220 -0.34 -4.75 13.20
C ALA A 220 1.17 -4.55 13.49
N MET A 221 2.07 -4.98 12.59
CA MET A 221 3.50 -4.66 12.71
C MET A 221 3.73 -3.15 12.71
N GLY A 222 3.02 -2.40 11.85
CA GLY A 222 3.05 -0.93 11.88
C GLY A 222 2.58 -0.37 13.23
N SER A 223 1.45 -0.88 13.76
CA SER A 223 0.93 -0.46 15.07
C SER A 223 1.89 -0.71 16.21
N LEU A 224 2.57 -1.85 16.22
CA LEU A 224 3.62 -2.14 17.20
C LEU A 224 4.79 -1.15 17.11
N CYS A 225 5.25 -0.82 15.90
CA CYS A 225 6.31 0.18 15.70
C CYS A 225 5.87 1.57 16.20
N GLY A 226 4.64 1.98 15.89
CA GLY A 226 4.07 3.23 16.39
C GLY A 226 3.97 3.27 17.91
N THR A 227 3.56 2.17 18.55
CA THR A 227 3.50 2.02 20.01
C THR A 227 4.90 2.12 20.61
N PHE A 228 5.88 1.46 20.00
CA PHE A 228 7.26 1.47 20.45
C PHE A 228 7.90 2.87 20.37
N ILE A 229 7.72 3.58 19.24
CA ILE A 229 8.19 4.97 19.08
C ILE A 229 7.51 5.88 20.10
N LYS A 230 6.21 5.72 20.33
CA LYS A 230 5.46 6.52 21.31
C LYS A 230 5.95 6.33 22.73
N ALA A 231 6.30 5.09 23.10
CA ALA A 231 6.76 4.75 24.44
C ALA A 231 8.20 5.20 24.74
N ARG A 232 9.05 5.39 23.73
CA ARG A 232 10.50 5.69 23.88
C ARG A 232 10.91 7.01 23.26
N LYS A 233 10.11 8.06 23.40
CA LYS A 233 10.40 9.39 22.82
C LYS A 233 11.72 10.01 23.29
N ASP A 234 12.14 9.74 24.52
CA ASP A 234 13.29 10.38 25.12
C ASP A 234 14.63 9.78 24.69
N ASP A 235 14.63 8.61 24.03
CA ASP A 235 15.82 7.93 23.53
C ASP A 235 15.69 7.54 22.06
N GLY A 236 15.57 8.56 21.20
CA GLY A 236 15.32 8.38 19.77
C GLY A 236 16.39 7.55 19.06
N SER A 237 17.67 7.70 19.39
CA SER A 237 18.75 6.95 18.75
C SER A 237 18.70 5.46 19.06
N LYS A 238 18.44 5.08 20.32
CA LYS A 238 18.26 3.67 20.69
C LYS A 238 16.97 3.09 20.10
N THR A 239 15.90 3.90 20.04
CA THR A 239 14.66 3.52 19.38
C THR A 239 14.90 3.19 17.92
N THR A 240 15.63 4.04 17.20
CA THR A 240 16.02 3.82 15.80
C THR A 240 16.83 2.54 15.63
N LEU A 241 17.87 2.37 16.44
CA LEU A 241 18.72 1.17 16.36
C LEU A 241 17.92 -0.11 16.61
N THR A 242 17.03 -0.10 17.61
CA THR A 242 16.16 -1.25 17.90
C THR A 242 15.23 -1.56 16.71
N LEU A 243 14.62 -0.54 16.11
CA LEU A 243 13.79 -0.73 14.91
C LEU A 243 14.60 -1.29 13.74
N LEU A 244 15.82 -0.81 13.50
CA LEU A 244 16.70 -1.34 12.46
C LEU A 244 17.02 -2.82 12.70
N ILE A 245 17.38 -3.19 13.93
CA ILE A 245 17.67 -4.58 14.28
C ILE A 245 16.43 -5.46 14.04
N ILE A 246 15.26 -5.04 14.51
CA ILE A 246 14.00 -5.78 14.31
C ILE A 246 13.69 -5.90 12.80
N GLY A 247 13.81 -4.80 12.06
CA GLY A 247 13.53 -4.79 10.63
C GLY A 247 14.45 -5.75 9.86
N ILE A 248 15.76 -5.68 10.10
CA ILE A 248 16.76 -6.58 9.49
C ILE A 248 16.47 -8.04 9.88
N SER A 249 16.17 -8.32 11.15
CA SER A 249 15.84 -9.67 11.60
C SER A 249 14.60 -10.23 10.89
N LEU A 250 13.56 -9.41 10.69
CA LEU A 250 12.35 -9.84 9.97
C LEU A 250 12.61 -10.06 8.48
N VAL A 251 13.47 -9.24 7.85
CA VAL A 251 13.90 -9.45 6.45
C VAL A 251 14.62 -10.80 6.34
N ILE A 252 15.61 -11.06 7.19
CA ILE A 252 16.37 -12.33 7.18
C ILE A 252 15.43 -13.51 7.43
N PHE A 253 14.54 -13.41 8.42
CA PHE A 253 13.59 -14.47 8.73
C PHE A 253 12.60 -14.69 7.58
N GLY A 254 12.13 -13.63 6.93
CA GLY A 254 11.26 -13.70 5.76
C GLY A 254 11.95 -14.39 4.57
N LEU A 255 13.25 -14.13 4.35
CA LEU A 255 14.05 -14.81 3.32
C LEU A 255 14.26 -16.30 3.64
N ILE A 256 14.56 -16.63 4.89
CA ILE A 256 14.72 -18.03 5.32
C ILE A 256 13.38 -18.78 5.17
N TRP A 257 12.29 -18.19 5.65
CA TRP A 257 10.96 -18.79 5.48
C TRP A 257 10.55 -18.87 4.01
N GLY A 258 11.02 -17.95 3.18
CA GLY A 258 10.83 -17.95 1.74
C GLY A 258 11.31 -19.22 1.02
N GLN A 259 12.23 -19.97 1.63
CA GLN A 259 12.69 -21.27 1.08
C GLN A 259 11.61 -22.37 1.22
N PHE A 260 10.67 -22.23 2.15
CA PHE A 260 9.59 -23.19 2.40
C PHE A 260 8.23 -22.65 1.91
N GLN A 261 8.02 -21.35 2.01
CA GLN A 261 6.83 -20.65 1.56
C GLN A 261 7.29 -19.50 0.65
N PRO A 262 7.13 -19.63 -0.69
CA PRO A 262 7.65 -18.63 -1.64
C PRO A 262 7.18 -17.22 -1.31
N ILE A 263 8.04 -16.21 -1.57
CA ILE A 263 7.68 -14.80 -1.43
C ILE A 263 6.81 -14.42 -2.63
N ILE A 264 5.50 -14.36 -2.40
CA ILE A 264 4.51 -14.05 -3.44
C ILE A 264 3.61 -12.92 -2.96
N LYS A 265 3.76 -11.74 -3.56
CA LYS A 265 2.96 -10.56 -3.23
C LYS A 265 1.48 -10.77 -3.53
N ARG A 266 1.15 -11.41 -4.63
CA ARG A 266 -0.25 -11.62 -5.08
C ARG A 266 -1.07 -12.47 -4.11
N LEU A 267 -0.42 -13.35 -3.37
CA LEU A 267 -1.00 -14.14 -2.29
C LEU A 267 -0.81 -13.52 -0.90
N TRP A 268 0.08 -12.52 -0.79
CA TRP A 268 0.51 -11.92 0.48
C TRP A 268 1.00 -12.97 1.47
N THR A 269 1.90 -13.85 1.01
CA THR A 269 2.39 -14.99 1.80
C THR A 269 3.01 -14.56 3.14
N GLY A 270 3.09 -15.46 4.11
CA GLY A 270 3.69 -15.17 5.41
C GLY A 270 5.15 -14.71 5.29
N SER A 271 5.94 -15.36 4.43
CA SER A 271 7.30 -14.97 4.10
C SER A 271 7.37 -13.56 3.51
N MET A 272 6.49 -13.25 2.54
CA MET A 272 6.34 -11.92 1.95
C MET A 272 5.95 -10.87 3.00
N THR A 273 5.02 -11.22 3.91
CA THR A 273 4.56 -10.33 4.98
C THR A 273 5.69 -9.93 5.92
N LEU A 274 6.53 -10.89 6.34
CA LEU A 274 7.68 -10.58 7.22
C LEU A 274 8.80 -9.87 6.47
N PHE A 275 9.10 -10.29 5.25
CA PHE A 275 10.12 -9.65 4.41
C PHE A 275 9.79 -8.18 4.15
N SER A 276 8.60 -7.91 3.60
CA SER A 276 8.17 -6.54 3.29
C SER A 276 7.92 -5.70 4.55
N GLY A 277 7.37 -6.31 5.60
CA GLY A 277 7.21 -5.65 6.91
C GLY A 277 8.54 -5.24 7.51
N GLY A 278 9.57 -6.09 7.41
CA GLY A 278 10.93 -5.77 7.83
C GLY A 278 11.52 -4.59 7.06
N LEU A 279 11.34 -4.55 5.73
CA LEU A 279 11.75 -3.41 4.89
C LEU A 279 11.00 -2.12 5.26
N CYS A 280 9.69 -2.20 5.53
CA CYS A 280 8.90 -1.05 5.99
C CYS A 280 9.42 -0.51 7.33
N ILE A 281 9.79 -1.39 8.27
CA ILE A 281 10.37 -1.00 9.58
C ILE A 281 11.72 -0.31 9.39
N ILE A 282 12.57 -0.83 8.50
CA ILE A 282 13.88 -0.22 8.19
C ILE A 282 13.67 1.19 7.61
N LEU A 283 12.78 1.35 6.63
CA LEU A 283 12.47 2.66 6.06
C LEU A 283 11.94 3.62 7.14
N LEU A 284 10.99 3.17 7.96
CA LEU A 284 10.48 3.98 9.08
C LEU A 284 11.61 4.41 10.01
N ALA A 285 12.52 3.51 10.38
CA ALA A 285 13.64 3.81 11.26
C ALA A 285 14.60 4.85 10.66
N ILE A 286 14.90 4.73 9.36
CA ILE A 286 15.76 5.68 8.63
C ILE A 286 15.12 7.07 8.60
N PHE A 287 13.84 7.18 8.20
CA PHE A 287 13.14 8.45 8.13
C PHE A 287 12.94 9.08 9.52
N TYR A 288 12.61 8.28 10.53
CA TYR A 288 12.50 8.73 11.92
C TYR A 288 13.82 9.31 12.43
N TRP A 289 14.93 8.58 12.23
CA TRP A 289 16.25 9.05 12.62
C TRP A 289 16.65 10.33 11.91
N TRP A 290 16.49 10.38 10.60
CA TRP A 290 16.92 11.51 9.78
C TRP A 290 16.12 12.77 10.05
N ILE A 291 14.80 12.65 10.13
CA ILE A 291 13.89 13.79 10.24
C ILE A 291 13.61 14.17 11.69
N ASP A 292 13.09 13.21 12.51
CA ASP A 292 12.63 13.56 13.85
C ASP A 292 13.77 13.62 14.87
N ILE A 293 14.87 12.84 14.70
CA ILE A 293 15.99 12.82 15.64
C ILE A 293 17.09 13.79 15.23
N LYS A 294 17.50 13.80 13.96
CA LYS A 294 18.54 14.69 13.44
C LYS A 294 18.03 16.08 13.06
N GLY A 295 16.71 16.26 12.94
CA GLY A 295 16.09 17.56 12.66
C GLY A 295 16.23 18.02 11.21
N HIS A 296 16.41 17.13 10.25
CA HIS A 296 16.45 17.47 8.84
C HIS A 296 15.02 17.65 8.29
N ASP A 297 14.38 18.76 8.68
CA ASP A 297 13.01 19.09 8.31
C ASP A 297 12.91 20.13 7.17
N LYS A 298 14.05 20.68 6.73
CA LYS A 298 14.11 21.69 5.64
C LYS A 298 14.05 21.02 4.27
N ASN A 299 13.37 21.69 3.32
CA ASN A 299 13.28 21.28 1.91
C ASN A 299 12.56 19.94 1.64
N ILE A 300 11.84 19.39 2.63
CA ILE A 300 11.03 18.17 2.49
C ILE A 300 9.52 18.45 2.46
N GLU A 301 9.12 19.74 2.44
CA GLU A 301 7.72 20.17 2.44
C GLU A 301 6.95 19.61 1.23
N TRP A 302 7.60 19.49 0.08
CA TRP A 302 6.99 18.95 -1.12
C TRP A 302 6.56 17.47 -0.97
N LEU A 303 7.27 16.67 -0.17
CA LEU A 303 6.85 15.31 0.18
C LEU A 303 5.64 15.32 1.13
N GLN A 304 5.57 16.29 2.05
CA GLN A 304 4.41 16.47 2.91
C GLN A 304 3.14 16.81 2.12
N VAL A 305 3.28 17.53 1.00
CA VAL A 305 2.18 17.84 0.07
C VAL A 305 1.50 16.53 -0.38
N TYR A 306 2.27 15.55 -0.82
CA TYR A 306 1.75 14.23 -1.16
C TYR A 306 1.21 13.48 0.06
N GLY A 307 1.95 13.45 1.16
CA GLY A 307 1.62 12.67 2.35
C GLY A 307 0.36 13.12 3.09
N CYS A 308 0.08 14.43 3.08
CA CYS A 308 -1.10 14.99 3.74
C CYS A 308 -2.42 14.66 3.04
N ASN A 309 -2.41 14.46 1.72
CA ASN A 309 -3.56 14.13 0.89
C ASN A 309 -3.35 12.83 0.09
N ALA A 310 -2.71 11.84 0.71
CA ALA A 310 -2.27 10.59 0.08
C ALA A 310 -3.39 9.85 -0.67
N ILE A 311 -4.60 9.77 -0.10
CA ILE A 311 -5.74 9.08 -0.70
C ILE A 311 -6.23 9.81 -1.96
N ILE A 312 -6.27 11.15 -1.93
CA ILE A 312 -6.64 11.94 -3.12
C ILE A 312 -5.60 11.76 -4.22
N ALA A 313 -4.32 11.84 -3.86
CA ALA A 313 -3.23 11.63 -4.81
C ALA A 313 -3.32 10.26 -5.48
N TYR A 314 -3.58 9.21 -4.69
CA TYR A 314 -3.80 7.85 -5.20
C TYR A 314 -4.97 7.79 -6.18
N ILE A 315 -6.14 8.32 -5.79
CA ILE A 315 -7.35 8.31 -6.64
C ILE A 315 -7.11 9.09 -7.95
N MET A 316 -6.46 10.26 -7.87
CA MET A 316 -6.13 11.05 -9.06
C MET A 316 -5.16 10.30 -9.98
N GLY A 317 -4.12 9.68 -9.42
CA GLY A 317 -3.15 8.91 -10.19
C GLY A 317 -3.76 7.72 -10.92
N GLU A 318 -4.71 7.02 -10.27
CA GLU A 318 -5.33 5.81 -10.81
C GLU A 318 -6.50 6.07 -11.76
N LYS A 319 -7.26 7.16 -11.56
CA LYS A 319 -8.54 7.36 -12.26
C LYS A 319 -8.61 8.59 -13.12
N ILE A 320 -7.79 9.61 -12.87
CA ILE A 320 -7.90 10.85 -13.63
C ILE A 320 -6.72 10.99 -14.59
N ASN A 321 -7.04 11.05 -15.87
CA ASN A 321 -6.03 11.27 -16.90
C ASN A 321 -5.97 12.75 -17.28
N PHE A 322 -5.00 13.49 -16.71
CA PHE A 322 -4.76 14.89 -17.05
C PHE A 322 -3.90 15.07 -18.31
N ARG A 323 -3.43 14.00 -18.94
CA ARG A 323 -2.55 14.06 -20.14
C ARG A 323 -3.18 14.77 -21.32
N SER A 324 -4.52 14.84 -21.39
CA SER A 324 -5.24 15.58 -22.42
C SER A 324 -4.90 17.08 -22.42
N ILE A 325 -4.60 17.66 -21.25
CA ILE A 325 -4.25 19.08 -21.12
C ILE A 325 -2.90 19.38 -21.79
N PRO A 326 -1.76 18.78 -21.39
CA PRO A 326 -0.51 19.00 -22.08
C PRO A 326 -0.52 18.50 -23.52
N ASN A 327 -1.26 17.45 -23.85
CA ASN A 327 -1.41 16.98 -25.24
C ASN A 327 -2.01 18.06 -26.15
N SER A 328 -3.03 18.79 -25.67
CA SER A 328 -3.64 19.89 -26.44
C SER A 328 -2.71 21.09 -26.63
N LEU A 329 -1.76 21.31 -25.74
CA LEU A 329 -0.82 22.43 -25.79
C LEU A 329 0.49 22.09 -26.54
N LEU A 330 0.90 20.84 -26.50
CA LEU A 330 2.22 20.40 -26.94
C LEU A 330 2.17 19.42 -28.12
N TYR A 331 1.01 19.24 -28.77
CA TYR A 331 0.83 18.24 -29.84
C TYR A 331 1.86 18.34 -30.97
N GLY A 332 2.36 19.54 -31.29
CA GLY A 332 3.37 19.73 -32.31
C GLY A 332 4.79 19.31 -31.89
N LEU A 333 5.02 19.02 -30.60
CA LEU A 333 6.34 18.66 -30.10
C LEU A 333 6.72 17.21 -30.49
N GLU A 334 5.74 16.35 -30.71
CA GLU A 334 5.96 14.93 -31.09
C GLU A 334 6.82 14.78 -32.34
N GLN A 335 6.64 15.64 -33.34
CA GLN A 335 7.42 15.62 -34.58
C GLN A 335 8.92 15.91 -34.38
N TYR A 336 9.29 16.59 -33.28
CA TYR A 336 10.68 16.95 -32.98
C TYR A 336 11.35 15.95 -32.03
N CYS A 337 10.63 15.43 -31.04
CA CYS A 337 11.19 14.54 -30.03
C CYS A 337 10.88 13.05 -30.25
N GLY A 338 9.95 12.74 -31.16
CA GLY A 338 9.48 11.37 -31.40
C GLY A 338 8.47 10.89 -30.36
N ALA A 339 7.67 9.86 -30.73
CA ALA A 339 6.55 9.38 -29.94
C ALA A 339 6.92 8.92 -28.52
N ALA A 340 8.04 8.23 -28.35
CA ALA A 340 8.45 7.70 -27.04
C ALA A 340 8.78 8.81 -26.02
N TRP A 341 9.54 9.82 -26.44
CA TRP A 341 9.83 10.99 -25.60
C TRP A 341 8.62 11.87 -25.38
N TYR A 342 7.76 11.99 -26.40
CA TYR A 342 6.50 12.72 -26.25
C TYR A 342 5.60 12.11 -25.16
N GLU A 343 5.50 10.78 -25.12
CA GLU A 343 4.80 10.07 -24.06
C GLU A 343 5.40 10.33 -22.66
N ALA A 344 6.73 10.39 -22.56
CA ALA A 344 7.40 10.74 -21.29
C ALA A 344 7.06 12.18 -20.84
N ILE A 345 7.08 13.13 -21.78
CA ILE A 345 6.73 14.52 -21.53
C ILE A 345 5.27 14.65 -21.07
N LEU A 346 4.32 14.02 -21.75
CA LEU A 346 2.91 14.03 -21.35
C LEU A 346 2.70 13.44 -19.95
N THR A 347 3.42 12.37 -19.63
CA THR A 347 3.34 11.72 -18.31
C THR A 347 3.93 12.62 -17.21
N PHE A 348 5.04 13.31 -17.50
CA PHE A 348 5.63 14.29 -16.57
C PHE A 348 4.63 15.43 -16.26
N PHE A 349 4.00 16.02 -17.27
CA PHE A 349 2.99 17.07 -17.06
C PHE A 349 1.74 16.57 -16.34
N ASN A 350 1.31 15.33 -16.60
CA ASN A 350 0.23 14.70 -15.83
C ASN A 350 0.57 14.65 -14.32
N SER A 351 1.77 14.18 -13.97
CA SER A 351 2.25 14.13 -12.59
C SER A 351 2.43 15.53 -11.97
N ALA A 352 2.89 16.49 -12.78
CA ALA A 352 3.04 17.89 -12.35
C ALA A 352 1.68 18.56 -12.04
N ILE A 353 0.65 18.28 -12.84
CA ILE A 353 -0.72 18.78 -12.60
C ILE A 353 -1.28 18.17 -11.31
N ILE A 354 -1.10 16.87 -11.09
CA ILE A 354 -1.51 16.22 -9.83
C ILE A 354 -0.80 16.89 -8.64
N PHE A 355 0.51 17.10 -8.74
CA PHE A 355 1.26 17.79 -7.68
C PHE A 355 0.75 19.22 -7.44
N LEU A 356 0.46 19.97 -8.49
CA LEU A 356 -0.08 21.34 -8.37
C LEU A 356 -1.41 21.36 -7.62
N ILE A 357 -2.32 20.45 -7.94
CA ILE A 357 -3.62 20.30 -7.25
C ILE A 357 -3.38 20.00 -5.76
N LEU A 358 -2.51 19.02 -5.46
CA LEU A 358 -2.17 18.67 -4.08
C LEU A 358 -1.52 19.85 -3.33
N TYR A 359 -0.66 20.62 -4.00
CA TYR A 359 -0.01 21.80 -3.43
C TYR A 359 -1.03 22.90 -3.09
N ILE A 360 -2.01 23.14 -3.98
CA ILE A 360 -3.11 24.09 -3.71
C ILE A 360 -3.92 23.64 -2.49
N LEU A 361 -4.27 22.35 -2.39
CA LEU A 361 -4.96 21.79 -1.23
C LEU A 361 -4.14 21.95 0.05
N TYR A 362 -2.85 21.68 -0.02
CA TYR A 362 -1.92 21.80 1.10
C TYR A 362 -1.81 23.25 1.60
N LYS A 363 -1.58 24.23 0.70
CA LYS A 363 -1.49 25.66 1.04
C LYS A 363 -2.78 26.18 1.66
N ASN A 364 -3.93 25.72 1.19
CA ASN A 364 -5.24 26.08 1.75
C ASN A 364 -5.62 25.27 2.99
N LYS A 365 -4.70 24.44 3.54
CA LYS A 365 -4.92 23.57 4.71
C LYS A 365 -6.15 22.67 4.58
N LYS A 366 -6.52 22.30 3.34
CA LYS A 366 -7.62 21.38 3.04
C LYS A 366 -7.06 19.96 2.99
N PHE A 367 -7.14 19.26 4.11
CA PHE A 367 -6.72 17.88 4.23
C PHE A 367 -7.94 16.99 4.34
N ILE A 368 -8.13 16.10 3.36
CA ILE A 368 -9.20 15.10 3.42
C ILE A 368 -8.72 14.00 4.36
N LYS A 369 -9.24 14.04 5.58
CA LYS A 369 -8.99 13.03 6.61
C LYS A 369 -10.14 12.02 6.56
N ILE A 370 -9.81 10.79 6.21
CA ILE A 370 -10.71 9.64 6.24
C ILE A 370 -10.38 8.78 7.45
#